data_25933fa0eab581bf251fc1357042a262
#
_entry.id   25933fa0eab581bf251fc1357042a262
#
_cell.length_a   1.000
_cell.length_b   1.000
_cell.length_c   1.000
_cell.angle_alpha   90.00
_cell.angle_beta   90.00
_cell.angle_gamma   90.00
#
_symmetry.space_group_name_H-M   'P 1'
#
loop_
_entity.id
_entity.type
_entity.pdbx_description
1 polymer ?
#
loop_
_entity_poly.entity_id
_entity_poly.type
_entity_poly.pdbx_seq_one_letter_code
_entity_poly.pdbx_strand_id
1 'polypeptide(L)'
;GGAVVIPSPGQERDPAAWCRLMREQGVTVWNSTPSLMQLLLDYLDDHPEDRPEQLRLALLSGDWIPLAMPDRMHALWPDMTVAALGGATEAAIWSNIQIVDHIPAEWHSIPYGRPLANQGYLVLDQDLCPCPDLVAGDLYITGAGLARGYLNDPSKTAAAFFRHPRSGQALYRTGDLGRYWPDGTLEFLGRKDSQVKINGFRIELGEVERALNSLPGVGNAAVIALRSDKGDRLAGFVSPAPQAVMPAPSDESPEAREARYRSMRDAGITLVDDVERLAYKQAGHNLRKDLDSLPRIGLATEDEATSLSLFSRRISSRRFTEAPMEREAFERLLGCLRGLDIPQWPVVRHRYGSAGWTYAVQVYVLVRPGRIRELDGGCYYYHPLENALVRRADAPEDTATVFPGHNADIFSH
;
A
#
# COMPACT_ATOMS: atom_id res chain seq x y z
N GLY A 1 -6.32 17.04 37.83
CA GLY A 1 -5.74 17.80 36.81
C GLY A 1 -4.59 17.14 36.08
N GLY A 2 -4.81 16.79 34.80
CA GLY A 2 -3.74 16.35 33.88
C GLY A 2 -3.33 17.50 32.98
N ALA A 3 -2.21 17.33 32.27
CA ALA A 3 -1.75 18.23 31.22
C ALA A 3 -1.71 17.48 29.88
N VAL A 4 -2.02 18.20 28.81
CA VAL A 4 -1.85 17.70 27.43
C VAL A 4 -0.55 18.26 26.89
N VAL A 5 0.31 17.38 26.40
CA VAL A 5 1.57 17.73 25.75
C VAL A 5 1.38 17.62 24.25
N ILE A 6 1.59 18.72 23.54
CA ILE A 6 1.35 18.82 22.11
C ILE A 6 2.69 19.00 21.39
N PRO A 7 3.03 18.15 20.40
CA PRO A 7 4.20 18.36 19.56
C PRO A 7 4.15 19.70 18.82
N SER A 8 5.31 20.30 18.56
CA SER A 8 5.40 21.52 17.77
C SER A 8 4.98 21.28 16.31
N PRO A 9 4.49 22.33 15.60
CA PRO A 9 4.17 22.22 14.17
C PRO A 9 5.36 21.65 13.38
N GLY A 10 5.09 20.68 12.52
CA GLY A 10 6.08 19.94 11.74
C GLY A 10 6.68 18.71 12.44
N GLN A 11 6.30 18.44 13.70
CA GLN A 11 6.75 17.27 14.47
C GLN A 11 5.64 16.23 14.66
N GLU A 12 4.52 16.36 13.96
CA GLU A 12 3.35 15.48 14.10
C GLU A 12 3.63 14.03 13.68
N ARG A 13 4.72 13.81 12.93
CA ARG A 13 5.19 12.48 12.48
C ARG A 13 6.68 12.28 12.70
N ASP A 14 7.23 12.89 13.75
CA ASP A 14 8.65 12.78 14.13
C ASP A 14 8.78 12.02 15.46
N PRO A 15 9.00 10.69 15.44
CA PRO A 15 9.09 9.88 16.64
C PRO A 15 10.29 10.25 17.53
N ALA A 16 11.40 10.75 16.95
CA ALA A 16 12.53 11.22 17.74
C ALA A 16 12.16 12.46 18.58
N ALA A 17 11.43 13.39 17.96
CA ALA A 17 10.91 14.55 18.68
C ALA A 17 9.89 14.13 19.77
N TRP A 18 9.02 13.13 19.47
CA TRP A 18 8.08 12.63 20.47
C TRP A 18 8.77 11.99 21.66
N CYS A 19 9.76 11.13 21.45
CA CYS A 19 10.52 10.50 22.54
C CYS A 19 11.19 11.54 23.43
N ARG A 20 11.85 12.53 22.83
CA ARG A 20 12.45 13.65 23.57
C ARG A 20 11.41 14.40 24.39
N LEU A 21 10.31 14.80 23.76
CA LEU A 21 9.22 15.54 24.41
C LEU A 21 8.59 14.75 25.56
N MET A 22 8.35 13.45 25.35
CA MET A 22 7.79 12.57 26.38
C MET A 22 8.71 12.44 27.60
N ARG A 23 10.02 12.33 27.39
CA ARG A 23 11.00 12.29 28.50
C ARG A 23 11.08 13.61 29.24
N GLU A 24 11.17 14.72 28.51
CA GLU A 24 11.28 16.07 29.10
C GLU A 24 10.05 16.46 29.91
N GLN A 25 8.86 16.10 29.45
CA GLN A 25 7.60 16.46 30.08
C GLN A 25 7.03 15.36 30.99
N GLY A 26 7.71 14.23 31.13
CA GLY A 26 7.26 13.12 31.96
C GLY A 26 5.89 12.56 31.54
N VAL A 27 5.69 12.36 30.23
CA VAL A 27 4.42 11.87 29.69
C VAL A 27 4.16 10.43 30.13
N THR A 28 2.98 10.19 30.69
CA THR A 28 2.60 8.88 31.22
C THR A 28 1.48 8.21 30.44
N VAL A 29 0.80 8.95 29.56
CA VAL A 29 -0.32 8.47 28.73
C VAL A 29 -0.07 8.82 27.29
N TRP A 30 -0.15 7.82 26.43
CA TRP A 30 -0.13 7.97 24.98
C TRP A 30 -1.53 7.81 24.41
N ASN A 31 -1.91 8.66 23.45
CA ASN A 31 -3.19 8.53 22.75
C ASN A 31 -2.97 8.81 21.26
N SER A 32 -3.21 7.83 20.42
CA SER A 32 -3.07 7.98 18.96
C SER A 32 -3.85 6.94 18.17
N THR A 33 -3.75 7.07 16.84
CA THR A 33 -4.07 5.97 15.93
C THR A 33 -2.98 4.89 15.99
N PRO A 34 -3.30 3.63 15.64
CA PRO A 34 -2.30 2.55 15.58
C PRO A 34 -1.12 2.86 14.65
N SER A 35 -1.35 3.58 13.56
CA SER A 35 -0.30 3.96 12.61
C SER A 35 0.78 4.88 13.22
N LEU A 36 0.41 5.79 14.12
CA LEU A 36 1.39 6.63 14.83
C LEU A 36 2.12 5.84 15.91
N MET A 37 1.45 4.92 16.60
CA MET A 37 2.11 4.01 17.53
C MET A 37 3.09 3.11 16.78
N GLN A 38 2.73 2.58 15.61
CA GLN A 38 3.64 1.78 14.78
C GLN A 38 4.91 2.56 14.43
N LEU A 39 4.76 3.83 14.03
CA LEU A 39 5.91 4.70 13.71
C LEU A 39 6.83 4.91 14.93
N LEU A 40 6.25 5.04 16.14
CA LEU A 40 7.03 5.13 17.38
C LEU A 40 7.77 3.82 17.67
N LEU A 41 7.11 2.67 17.53
CA LEU A 41 7.71 1.37 17.79
C LEU A 41 8.85 1.07 16.80
N ASP A 42 8.64 1.37 15.50
CA ASP A 42 9.68 1.17 14.48
C ASP A 42 10.90 2.05 14.73
N TYR A 43 10.72 3.27 15.19
CA TYR A 43 11.83 4.14 15.62
C TYR A 43 12.58 3.57 16.81
N LEU A 44 11.87 3.07 17.83
CA LEU A 44 12.46 2.53 19.05
C LEU A 44 13.16 1.17 18.85
N ASP A 45 12.84 0.42 17.80
CA ASP A 45 13.60 -0.78 17.43
C ASP A 45 15.04 -0.42 17.06
N ASP A 46 15.24 0.73 16.38
CA ASP A 46 16.57 1.21 15.99
C ASP A 46 17.22 2.11 17.06
N HIS A 47 16.44 2.70 17.97
CA HIS A 47 16.89 3.67 18.98
C HIS A 47 16.31 3.33 20.37
N PRO A 48 16.65 2.17 20.95
CA PRO A 48 16.09 1.74 22.24
C PRO A 48 16.45 2.66 23.41
N GLU A 49 17.55 3.41 23.33
CA GLU A 49 17.98 4.41 24.32
C GLU A 49 17.04 5.61 24.41
N ASP A 50 16.24 5.85 23.37
CA ASP A 50 15.29 6.96 23.33
C ASP A 50 13.95 6.63 23.98
N ARG A 51 13.77 5.40 24.49
CA ARG A 51 12.51 4.96 25.09
C ARG A 51 12.07 5.87 26.25
N PRO A 52 10.85 6.42 26.22
CA PRO A 52 10.27 7.14 27.36
C PRO A 52 9.80 6.13 28.42
N GLU A 53 10.49 6.09 29.56
CA GLU A 53 10.28 5.06 30.59
C GLU A 53 8.94 5.21 31.37
N GLN A 54 8.35 6.39 31.36
CA GLN A 54 7.21 6.73 32.22
C GLN A 54 5.83 6.39 31.60
N LEU A 55 5.82 5.88 30.37
CA LEU A 55 4.56 5.47 29.75
C LEU A 55 3.93 4.27 30.47
N ARG A 56 2.70 4.44 30.93
CA ARG A 56 1.94 3.42 31.66
C ARG A 56 0.58 3.11 31.05
N LEU A 57 0.12 3.91 30.09
CA LEU A 57 -1.18 3.72 29.43
C LEU A 57 -1.08 4.16 27.97
N ALA A 58 -1.51 3.29 27.08
CA ALA A 58 -1.73 3.63 25.68
C ALA A 58 -3.20 3.48 25.31
N LEU A 59 -3.77 4.53 24.71
CA LEU A 59 -5.11 4.60 24.18
C LEU A 59 -5.02 4.56 22.66
N LEU A 60 -5.38 3.45 22.04
CA LEU A 60 -5.32 3.25 20.60
C LEU A 60 -6.71 3.22 19.99
N SER A 61 -6.95 4.05 19.00
CA SER A 61 -8.27 4.15 18.36
C SER A 61 -8.19 4.65 16.92
N GLY A 62 -9.32 4.63 16.24
CA GLY A 62 -9.49 5.23 14.92
C GLY A 62 -9.21 4.28 13.76
N ASP A 63 -8.51 3.18 13.98
CA ASP A 63 -8.23 2.16 12.97
C ASP A 63 -8.06 0.78 13.60
N TRP A 64 -7.87 -0.26 12.75
CA TRP A 64 -7.52 -1.59 13.20
C TRP A 64 -6.15 -1.61 13.87
N ILE A 65 -6.06 -2.27 15.03
CA ILE A 65 -4.80 -2.46 15.74
C ILE A 65 -4.20 -3.79 15.30
N PRO A 66 -2.98 -3.82 14.72
CA PRO A 66 -2.29 -5.06 14.39
C PRO A 66 -2.12 -5.97 15.61
N LEU A 67 -2.41 -7.27 15.46
CA LEU A 67 -2.37 -8.23 16.59
C LEU A 67 -0.98 -8.31 17.25
N ALA A 68 0.10 -8.10 16.49
CA ALA A 68 1.46 -8.10 17.03
C ALA A 68 1.84 -6.80 17.78
N MET A 69 1.05 -5.74 17.67
CA MET A 69 1.41 -4.44 18.25
C MET A 69 1.39 -4.43 19.78
N PRO A 70 0.39 -4.98 20.49
CA PRO A 70 0.40 -5.02 21.94
C PRO A 70 1.61 -5.75 22.52
N ASP A 71 2.03 -6.87 21.93
CA ASP A 71 3.21 -7.63 22.39
C ASP A 71 4.49 -6.80 22.21
N ARG A 72 4.66 -6.09 21.10
CA ARG A 72 5.79 -5.15 20.91
C ARG A 72 5.79 -4.03 21.96
N MET A 73 4.62 -3.50 22.29
CA MET A 73 4.46 -2.46 23.32
C MET A 73 4.83 -3.00 24.70
N HIS A 74 4.35 -4.19 25.08
CA HIS A 74 4.69 -4.82 26.35
C HIS A 74 6.16 -5.23 26.46
N ALA A 75 6.81 -5.57 25.33
CA ALA A 75 8.25 -5.80 25.31
C ALA A 75 9.06 -4.54 25.70
N LEU A 76 8.59 -3.35 25.31
CA LEU A 76 9.20 -2.07 25.67
C LEU A 76 8.75 -1.57 27.06
N TRP A 77 7.49 -1.72 27.38
CA TRP A 77 6.86 -1.25 28.63
C TRP A 77 6.02 -2.38 29.27
N PRO A 78 6.65 -3.28 30.06
CA PRO A 78 5.97 -4.46 30.60
C PRO A 78 4.73 -4.16 31.44
N ASP A 79 4.72 -3.04 32.15
CA ASP A 79 3.61 -2.64 33.04
C ASP A 79 2.62 -1.68 32.38
N MET A 80 2.74 -1.44 31.06
CA MET A 80 1.84 -0.54 30.38
C MET A 80 0.48 -1.18 30.10
N THR A 81 -0.58 -0.48 30.45
CA THR A 81 -1.93 -0.87 30.03
C THR A 81 -2.15 -0.45 28.58
N VAL A 82 -2.51 -1.41 27.73
CA VAL A 82 -2.92 -1.15 26.34
C VAL A 82 -4.45 -1.21 26.25
N ALA A 83 -5.07 -0.08 25.91
CA ALA A 83 -6.51 0.05 25.74
C ALA A 83 -6.86 0.28 24.27
N ALA A 84 -7.53 -0.69 23.66
CA ALA A 84 -8.15 -0.55 22.36
C ALA A 84 -9.50 0.14 22.53
N LEU A 85 -9.73 1.24 21.82
CA LEU A 85 -10.93 2.06 21.91
C LEU A 85 -11.58 2.16 20.53
N GLY A 86 -12.89 2.04 20.50
CA GLY A 86 -13.70 2.18 19.29
C GLY A 86 -14.88 3.10 19.51
N GLY A 87 -15.55 3.46 18.44
CA GLY A 87 -16.72 4.30 18.46
C GLY A 87 -16.85 5.15 17.21
N ALA A 88 -17.67 6.18 17.30
CA ALA A 88 -17.94 7.09 16.21
C ALA A 88 -17.97 8.54 16.71
N THR A 89 -17.64 9.49 15.84
CA THR A 89 -17.77 10.93 16.13
C THR A 89 -19.18 11.27 16.61
N GLU A 90 -20.17 10.60 16.05
CA GLU A 90 -21.59 10.71 16.36
C GLU A 90 -21.97 10.23 17.77
N ALA A 91 -21.04 9.57 18.46
CA ALA A 91 -21.23 9.03 19.81
C ALA A 91 -20.05 9.35 20.74
N ALA A 92 -19.59 10.60 20.70
CA ALA A 92 -18.54 11.15 21.57
C ALA A 92 -17.19 10.45 21.41
N ILE A 93 -16.79 10.14 20.16
CA ILE A 93 -15.52 9.55 19.71
C ILE A 93 -15.27 8.10 20.17
N TRP A 94 -15.41 7.78 21.47
CA TRP A 94 -15.22 6.45 22.00
C TRP A 94 -16.48 5.96 22.70
N SER A 95 -16.87 4.74 22.40
CA SER A 95 -18.09 4.12 22.95
C SER A 95 -17.82 2.73 23.55
N ASN A 96 -16.65 2.16 23.28
CA ASN A 96 -16.22 0.86 23.81
C ASN A 96 -14.74 0.87 24.21
N ILE A 97 -14.35 -0.15 24.98
CA ILE A 97 -13.00 -0.37 25.44
C ILE A 97 -12.71 -1.87 25.51
N GLN A 98 -11.53 -2.27 25.01
CA GLN A 98 -10.90 -3.56 25.26
C GLN A 98 -9.52 -3.32 25.86
N ILE A 99 -9.30 -3.82 27.10
CA ILE A 99 -7.95 -3.90 27.65
C ILE A 99 -7.26 -5.12 27.07
N VAL A 100 -6.04 -4.93 26.59
CA VAL A 100 -5.25 -5.95 25.88
C VAL A 100 -4.00 -6.24 26.68
N ASP A 101 -4.05 -7.26 27.51
CA ASP A 101 -2.89 -7.75 28.28
C ASP A 101 -2.07 -8.77 27.47
N HIS A 102 -2.75 -9.58 26.65
CA HIS A 102 -2.16 -10.54 25.74
C HIS A 102 -3.13 -10.81 24.58
N ILE A 103 -2.63 -11.38 23.49
CA ILE A 103 -3.44 -11.75 22.32
C ILE A 103 -3.70 -13.25 22.35
N PRO A 104 -4.93 -13.70 22.65
CA PRO A 104 -5.30 -15.11 22.54
C PRO A 104 -5.17 -15.60 21.10
N ALA A 105 -4.78 -16.88 20.92
CA ALA A 105 -4.54 -17.46 19.60
C ALA A 105 -5.81 -17.52 18.73
N GLU A 106 -6.98 -17.53 19.33
CA GLU A 106 -8.28 -17.53 18.67
C GLU A 106 -8.72 -16.15 18.15
N TRP A 107 -8.04 -15.06 18.52
CA TRP A 107 -8.37 -13.75 18.02
C TRP A 107 -7.86 -13.54 16.61
N HIS A 108 -8.79 -13.24 15.72
CA HIS A 108 -8.47 -12.79 14.35
C HIS A 108 -8.32 -11.27 14.25
N SER A 109 -8.84 -10.56 15.24
CA SER A 109 -8.71 -9.12 15.45
C SER A 109 -8.92 -8.80 16.91
N ILE A 110 -8.46 -7.65 17.40
CA ILE A 110 -8.78 -7.18 18.74
C ILE A 110 -10.26 -6.82 18.78
N PRO A 111 -11.07 -7.44 19.67
CA PRO A 111 -12.49 -7.15 19.74
C PRO A 111 -12.75 -5.72 20.22
N TYR A 112 -13.97 -5.21 19.99
CA TYR A 112 -14.42 -3.94 20.56
C TYR A 112 -14.51 -3.97 22.09
N GLY A 113 -14.61 -5.16 22.67
CA GLY A 113 -14.68 -5.34 24.11
C GLY A 113 -16.04 -4.96 24.68
N ARG A 114 -16.07 -4.02 25.63
CA ARG A 114 -17.28 -3.65 26.35
C ARG A 114 -17.61 -2.18 26.18
N PRO A 115 -18.91 -1.79 26.25
CA PRO A 115 -19.30 -0.40 26.22
C PRO A 115 -18.68 0.39 27.38
N LEU A 116 -18.34 1.66 27.11
CA LEU A 116 -17.96 2.60 28.15
C LEU A 116 -19.16 2.96 29.06
N ALA A 117 -18.87 3.48 30.26
CA ALA A 117 -19.88 3.93 31.18
C ALA A 117 -20.85 4.94 30.51
N ASN A 118 -22.14 4.78 30.76
CA ASN A 118 -23.25 5.57 30.20
C ASN A 118 -23.41 5.44 28.68
N GLN A 119 -22.77 4.48 28.06
CA GLN A 119 -22.93 4.12 26.64
C GLN A 119 -23.32 2.64 26.52
N GLY A 120 -23.85 2.24 25.39
CA GLY A 120 -24.22 0.86 25.12
C GLY A 120 -24.15 0.56 23.62
N TYR A 121 -24.09 -0.72 23.34
CA TYR A 121 -24.22 -1.23 21.97
C TYR A 121 -25.42 -2.16 21.88
N LEU A 122 -26.03 -2.20 20.72
CA LEU A 122 -27.02 -3.21 20.36
C LEU A 122 -26.60 -3.85 19.06
N VAL A 123 -26.68 -5.16 18.98
CA VAL A 123 -26.53 -5.94 17.75
C VAL A 123 -27.93 -6.35 17.32
N LEU A 124 -28.44 -5.76 16.26
CA LEU A 124 -29.83 -5.94 15.83
C LEU A 124 -29.91 -6.51 14.41
N ASP A 125 -30.95 -7.27 14.17
CA ASP A 125 -31.34 -7.75 12.84
C ASP A 125 -32.08 -6.65 12.03
N GLN A 126 -32.59 -7.03 10.85
CA GLN A 126 -33.32 -6.12 9.96
C GLN A 126 -34.65 -5.61 10.55
N ASP A 127 -35.25 -6.37 11.46
CA ASP A 127 -36.51 -6.04 12.18
C ASP A 127 -36.25 -5.30 13.49
N LEU A 128 -35.01 -4.86 13.72
CA LEU A 128 -34.54 -4.24 14.94
C LEU A 128 -34.75 -5.14 16.17
N CYS A 129 -34.68 -6.47 16.00
CA CYS A 129 -34.66 -7.42 17.12
C CYS A 129 -33.23 -7.74 17.52
N PRO A 130 -32.94 -7.95 18.82
CA PRO A 130 -31.61 -8.37 19.26
C PRO A 130 -31.19 -9.69 18.62
N CYS A 131 -29.98 -9.72 18.06
CA CYS A 131 -29.38 -10.95 17.58
C CYS A 131 -28.91 -11.82 18.75
N PRO A 132 -29.01 -13.16 18.66
CA PRO A 132 -28.37 -14.07 19.60
C PRO A 132 -26.84 -13.92 19.59
N ASP A 133 -26.21 -14.41 20.68
CA ASP A 133 -24.74 -14.47 20.72
C ASP A 133 -24.17 -15.21 19.52
N LEU A 134 -22.98 -14.74 19.03
CA LEU A 134 -22.28 -15.24 17.87
C LEU A 134 -23.00 -15.00 16.51
N VAL A 135 -24.19 -14.42 16.49
CA VAL A 135 -24.91 -14.07 15.27
C VAL A 135 -24.60 -12.63 14.89
N ALA A 136 -24.12 -12.43 13.65
CA ALA A 136 -23.81 -11.11 13.12
C ALA A 136 -25.09 -10.29 12.91
N GLY A 137 -25.05 -9.02 13.28
CA GLY A 137 -26.09 -8.04 13.06
C GLY A 137 -25.56 -6.64 12.87
N ASP A 138 -26.46 -5.70 12.59
CA ASP A 138 -26.12 -4.28 12.49
C ASP A 138 -25.82 -3.72 13.89
N LEU A 139 -24.72 -2.95 14.00
CA LEU A 139 -24.32 -2.30 15.25
C LEU A 139 -25.01 -0.94 15.42
N TYR A 140 -25.55 -0.73 16.59
CA TYR A 140 -26.14 0.54 17.02
C TYR A 140 -25.50 0.97 18.35
N ILE A 141 -25.18 2.28 18.43
CA ILE A 141 -24.71 2.88 19.69
C ILE A 141 -25.88 3.58 20.37
N THR A 142 -25.89 3.52 21.69
CA THR A 142 -26.88 4.15 22.55
C THR A 142 -26.23 4.79 23.77
N GLY A 143 -26.95 5.63 24.48
CA GLY A 143 -26.52 6.25 25.75
C GLY A 143 -26.26 7.74 25.66
N ALA A 144 -25.59 8.27 26.69
CA ALA A 144 -25.41 9.71 26.90
C ALA A 144 -24.43 10.35 25.89
N GLY A 145 -23.58 9.54 25.20
CA GLY A 145 -22.61 10.02 24.22
C GLY A 145 -23.18 10.36 22.86
N LEU A 146 -24.46 10.07 22.59
CA LEU A 146 -25.05 10.31 21.28
C LEU A 146 -25.13 11.82 20.95
N ALA A 147 -24.68 12.19 19.75
CA ALA A 147 -24.88 13.51 19.20
C ALA A 147 -26.37 13.81 18.92
N ARG A 148 -26.72 15.07 18.73
CA ARG A 148 -28.08 15.48 18.38
C ARG A 148 -28.42 15.18 16.91
N GLY A 149 -27.42 15.06 16.05
CA GLY A 149 -27.55 14.83 14.63
C GLY A 149 -26.48 15.55 13.82
N TYR A 150 -26.66 15.60 12.52
CA TYR A 150 -25.79 16.29 11.57
C TYR A 150 -26.27 17.74 11.37
N LEU A 151 -25.33 18.66 11.40
CA LEU A 151 -25.61 20.09 11.23
C LEU A 151 -26.20 20.36 9.85
N ASN A 152 -27.35 21.05 9.80
CA ASN A 152 -28.06 21.42 8.57
C ASN A 152 -28.44 20.25 7.65
N ASP A 153 -28.47 19.01 8.18
CA ASP A 153 -28.89 17.83 7.42
C ASP A 153 -29.92 17.01 8.21
N PRO A 154 -31.19 17.41 8.21
CA PRO A 154 -32.25 16.70 8.91
C PRO A 154 -32.53 15.32 8.31
N SER A 155 -32.35 15.15 6.99
CA SER A 155 -32.58 13.88 6.32
C SER A 155 -31.57 12.82 6.74
N LYS A 156 -30.27 13.16 6.71
CA LYS A 156 -29.19 12.28 7.18
C LYS A 156 -29.32 12.01 8.69
N THR A 157 -29.72 13.03 9.46
CA THR A 157 -29.97 12.89 10.89
C THR A 157 -31.06 11.86 11.15
N ALA A 158 -32.21 11.97 10.51
CA ALA A 158 -33.32 11.02 10.70
C ALA A 158 -33.00 9.58 10.25
N ALA A 159 -32.15 9.44 9.24
CA ALA A 159 -31.70 8.14 8.78
C ALA A 159 -30.71 7.46 9.74
N ALA A 160 -29.87 8.22 10.45
CA ALA A 160 -28.83 7.70 11.32
C ALA A 160 -29.23 7.67 12.80
N PHE A 161 -29.98 8.68 13.27
CA PHE A 161 -30.39 8.83 14.66
C PHE A 161 -31.89 8.67 14.78
N PHE A 162 -32.33 7.66 15.49
CA PHE A 162 -33.77 7.39 15.67
C PHE A 162 -34.05 6.74 17.03
N ARG A 163 -35.33 6.62 17.35
CA ARG A 163 -35.74 5.88 18.54
C ARG A 163 -36.14 4.46 18.16
N HIS A 164 -35.61 3.50 18.92
CA HIS A 164 -35.99 2.10 18.75
C HIS A 164 -37.53 1.94 18.94
N PRO A 165 -38.24 1.35 17.98
CA PRO A 165 -39.70 1.38 17.98
C PRO A 165 -40.36 0.69 19.17
N ARG A 166 -39.70 -0.33 19.76
CA ARG A 166 -40.24 -1.07 20.89
C ARG A 166 -39.79 -0.51 22.24
N SER A 167 -38.51 -0.18 22.42
CA SER A 167 -37.94 0.28 23.68
C SER A 167 -37.99 1.80 23.87
N GLY A 168 -38.17 2.57 22.82
CA GLY A 168 -38.07 4.02 22.81
C GLY A 168 -36.65 4.57 23.02
N GLN A 169 -35.64 3.72 23.16
CA GLN A 169 -34.24 4.07 23.35
C GLN A 169 -33.69 4.81 22.14
N ALA A 170 -32.93 5.88 22.37
CA ALA A 170 -32.24 6.59 21.28
C ALA A 170 -31.08 5.74 20.77
N LEU A 171 -30.99 5.62 19.45
CA LEU A 171 -29.98 4.83 18.73
C LEU A 171 -29.29 5.67 17.67
N TYR A 172 -28.01 5.41 17.51
CA TYR A 172 -27.22 5.80 16.34
C TYR A 172 -26.88 4.56 15.53
N ARG A 173 -27.25 4.55 14.25
CA ARG A 173 -26.89 3.50 13.29
C ARG A 173 -25.47 3.72 12.83
N THR A 174 -24.53 2.82 13.18
CA THR A 174 -23.12 2.98 12.85
C THR A 174 -22.78 2.65 11.39
N GLY A 175 -23.55 1.75 10.77
CA GLY A 175 -23.22 1.13 9.48
C GLY A 175 -22.21 -0.01 9.61
N ASP A 176 -21.86 -0.39 10.82
CA ASP A 176 -20.96 -1.48 11.13
C ASP A 176 -21.74 -2.79 11.37
N LEU A 177 -21.07 -3.91 11.15
CA LEU A 177 -21.52 -5.25 11.53
C LEU A 177 -20.73 -5.72 12.73
N GLY A 178 -21.38 -6.44 13.62
CA GLY A 178 -20.74 -7.05 14.78
C GLY A 178 -21.58 -8.17 15.38
N ARG A 179 -21.05 -8.79 16.41
CA ARG A 179 -21.73 -9.82 17.20
C ARG A 179 -21.25 -9.79 18.65
N TYR A 180 -22.09 -10.28 19.56
CA TYR A 180 -21.66 -10.54 20.93
C TYR A 180 -21.11 -11.95 21.07
N TRP A 181 -20.06 -12.09 21.86
CA TRP A 181 -19.63 -13.37 22.38
C TRP A 181 -20.46 -13.74 23.62
N PRO A 182 -20.47 -15.04 24.06
CA PRO A 182 -21.26 -15.46 25.22
C PRO A 182 -20.87 -14.78 26.53
N ASP A 183 -19.64 -14.25 26.63
CA ASP A 183 -19.17 -13.49 27.79
C ASP A 183 -19.57 -11.99 27.74
N GLY A 184 -20.28 -11.58 26.69
CA GLY A 184 -20.70 -10.20 26.47
C GLY A 184 -19.65 -9.30 25.83
N THR A 185 -18.55 -9.85 25.33
CA THR A 185 -17.57 -9.13 24.51
C THR A 185 -18.15 -8.82 23.13
N LEU A 186 -18.06 -7.58 22.71
CA LEU A 186 -18.47 -7.15 21.38
C LEU A 186 -17.34 -7.34 20.38
N GLU A 187 -17.60 -8.04 19.29
CA GLU A 187 -16.69 -8.20 18.17
C GLU A 187 -17.16 -7.36 16.98
N PHE A 188 -16.24 -6.61 16.40
CA PHE A 188 -16.45 -5.85 15.16
C PHE A 188 -16.14 -6.74 13.95
N LEU A 189 -17.06 -6.86 13.01
CA LEU A 189 -16.93 -7.74 11.84
C LEU A 189 -16.67 -6.96 10.53
N GLY A 190 -16.63 -5.64 10.60
CA GLY A 190 -16.43 -4.79 9.42
C GLY A 190 -17.60 -3.85 9.17
N ARG A 191 -17.55 -3.19 8.02
CA ARG A 191 -18.61 -2.27 7.58
C ARG A 191 -19.54 -2.91 6.57
N LYS A 192 -20.81 -2.49 6.63
CA LYS A 192 -21.83 -2.90 5.66
C LYS A 192 -21.79 -2.04 4.38
N ASP A 193 -21.27 -0.84 4.49
CA ASP A 193 -21.13 0.14 3.41
C ASP A 193 -19.68 0.21 2.85
N SER A 194 -19.47 1.09 1.89
CA SER A 194 -18.17 1.32 1.24
C SER A 194 -17.24 2.24 2.03
N GLN A 195 -17.59 2.61 3.26
CA GLN A 195 -16.75 3.45 4.10
C GLN A 195 -15.55 2.66 4.65
N VAL A 196 -14.37 3.25 4.60
CA VAL A 196 -13.13 2.64 5.09
C VAL A 196 -12.41 3.57 6.06
N LYS A 197 -11.59 2.99 6.94
CA LYS A 197 -10.63 3.74 7.74
C LYS A 197 -9.24 3.50 7.19
N ILE A 198 -8.48 4.57 6.93
CA ILE A 198 -7.11 4.49 6.42
C ILE A 198 -6.27 5.50 7.18
N ASN A 199 -5.28 5.02 7.90
CA ASN A 199 -4.42 5.84 8.77
C ASN A 199 -5.22 6.71 9.74
N GLY A 200 -6.36 6.22 10.23
CA GLY A 200 -7.26 6.93 11.13
C GLY A 200 -8.24 7.89 10.45
N PHE A 201 -8.14 8.09 9.14
CA PHE A 201 -9.10 8.90 8.39
C PHE A 201 -10.30 8.08 7.97
N ARG A 202 -11.51 8.59 8.25
CA ARG A 202 -12.77 8.03 7.80
C ARG A 202 -13.04 8.48 6.38
N ILE A 203 -13.04 7.56 5.43
CA ILE A 203 -13.11 7.84 4.00
C ILE A 203 -14.33 7.14 3.40
N GLU A 204 -15.17 7.91 2.74
CA GLU A 204 -16.26 7.41 1.90
C GLU A 204 -15.70 7.13 0.50
N LEU A 205 -15.54 5.88 0.12
CA LEU A 205 -15.01 5.54 -1.22
C LEU A 205 -15.86 6.17 -2.33
N GLY A 206 -17.19 6.20 -2.15
CA GLY A 206 -18.10 6.84 -3.10
C GLY A 206 -17.93 8.37 -3.23
N GLU A 207 -17.35 9.07 -2.25
CA GLU A 207 -16.99 10.50 -2.39
C GLU A 207 -15.76 10.65 -3.27
N VAL A 208 -14.76 9.79 -3.07
CA VAL A 208 -13.56 9.76 -3.91
C VAL A 208 -13.92 9.39 -5.35
N GLU A 209 -14.78 8.38 -5.54
CA GLU A 209 -15.29 8.00 -6.86
C GLU A 209 -16.03 9.14 -7.55
N ARG A 210 -16.90 9.85 -6.83
CA ARG A 210 -17.61 11.03 -7.37
C ARG A 210 -16.65 12.14 -7.75
N ALA A 211 -15.63 12.41 -6.92
CA ALA A 211 -14.61 13.40 -7.23
C ALA A 211 -13.82 13.03 -8.49
N LEU A 212 -13.42 11.77 -8.62
CA LEU A 212 -12.75 11.27 -9.83
C LEU A 212 -13.67 11.34 -11.06
N ASN A 213 -14.94 10.95 -10.94
CA ASN A 213 -15.92 11.00 -12.03
C ASN A 213 -16.26 12.44 -12.47
N SER A 214 -16.00 13.45 -11.63
CA SER A 214 -16.20 14.85 -11.98
C SER A 214 -15.08 15.44 -12.83
N LEU A 215 -13.95 14.74 -12.96
CA LEU A 215 -12.81 15.20 -13.72
C LEU A 215 -13.06 15.08 -15.24
N PRO A 216 -12.70 16.09 -16.03
CA PRO A 216 -12.80 16.02 -17.48
C PRO A 216 -12.01 14.82 -18.03
N GLY A 217 -12.64 14.04 -18.92
CA GLY A 217 -12.02 12.89 -19.54
C GLY A 217 -12.14 11.58 -18.77
N VAL A 218 -12.69 11.58 -17.55
CA VAL A 218 -13.01 10.36 -16.79
C VAL A 218 -14.42 9.90 -17.17
N GLY A 219 -14.54 8.65 -17.62
CA GLY A 219 -15.82 8.02 -17.92
C GLY A 219 -16.42 7.33 -16.70
N ASN A 220 -15.64 6.50 -16.04
CA ASN A 220 -16.02 5.85 -14.79
C ASN A 220 -14.80 5.75 -13.85
N ALA A 221 -15.07 5.84 -12.56
CA ALA A 221 -14.09 5.60 -11.51
C ALA A 221 -14.61 4.57 -10.52
N ALA A 222 -13.70 3.72 -10.03
CA ALA A 222 -13.92 2.82 -8.90
C ALA A 222 -12.74 2.94 -7.94
N VAL A 223 -13.03 2.95 -6.63
CA VAL A 223 -12.01 3.08 -5.59
C VAL A 223 -12.11 1.90 -4.63
N ILE A 224 -10.97 1.30 -4.31
CA ILE A 224 -10.89 0.22 -3.33
C ILE A 224 -9.85 0.52 -2.26
N ALA A 225 -10.06 0.00 -1.06
CA ALA A 225 -9.03 -0.02 -0.04
C ALA A 225 -8.16 -1.27 -0.22
N LEU A 226 -6.85 -1.08 -0.27
CA LEU A 226 -5.87 -2.15 -0.27
C LEU A 226 -5.29 -2.26 1.13
N ARG A 227 -5.50 -3.42 1.75
CA ARG A 227 -4.91 -3.75 3.06
C ARG A 227 -3.54 -4.39 2.88
N SER A 228 -2.58 -3.98 3.68
CA SER A 228 -1.25 -4.58 3.69
C SER A 228 -0.61 -4.46 5.06
N ASP A 229 0.36 -5.33 5.36
CA ASP A 229 1.14 -5.31 6.60
C ASP A 229 1.93 -3.99 6.78
N LYS A 230 2.12 -3.21 5.70
CA LYS A 230 2.78 -1.90 5.69
C LYS A 230 1.82 -0.70 5.79
N GLY A 231 0.55 -0.98 6.12
CA GLY A 231 -0.52 0.02 6.21
C GLY A 231 -1.50 -0.03 5.03
N ASP A 232 -2.71 0.42 5.30
CA ASP A 232 -3.80 0.47 4.33
C ASP A 232 -3.66 1.68 3.40
N ARG A 233 -4.07 1.54 2.14
CA ARG A 233 -4.04 2.60 1.13
C ARG A 233 -5.23 2.50 0.18
N LEU A 234 -5.57 3.62 -0.46
CA LEU A 234 -6.57 3.63 -1.54
C LEU A 234 -5.91 3.32 -2.89
N ALA A 235 -6.63 2.59 -3.72
CA ALA A 235 -6.34 2.43 -5.14
C ALA A 235 -7.56 2.87 -5.95
N GLY A 236 -7.38 3.88 -6.80
CA GLY A 236 -8.40 4.36 -7.73
C GLY A 236 -8.16 3.77 -9.12
N PHE A 237 -9.23 3.30 -9.74
CA PHE A 237 -9.26 2.83 -11.12
C PHE A 237 -10.17 3.78 -11.90
N VAL A 238 -9.68 4.30 -13.01
CA VAL A 238 -10.47 5.19 -13.88
C VAL A 238 -10.48 4.65 -15.30
N SER A 239 -11.62 4.78 -15.98
CA SER A 239 -11.72 4.57 -17.41
C SER A 239 -11.91 5.91 -18.12
N PRO A 240 -11.36 6.11 -19.33
CA PRO A 240 -11.58 7.33 -20.09
C PRO A 240 -13.05 7.45 -20.52
N ALA A 241 -13.54 8.69 -20.63
CA ALA A 241 -14.83 8.95 -21.24
C ALA A 241 -14.81 8.57 -22.73
N PRO A 242 -15.89 8.03 -23.30
CA PRO A 242 -15.93 7.58 -24.70
C PRO A 242 -15.54 8.64 -25.75
N GLN A 243 -15.50 9.91 -25.36
CA GLN A 243 -15.15 11.04 -26.22
C GLN A 243 -13.90 11.81 -25.73
N ALA A 244 -13.15 11.27 -24.79
CA ALA A 244 -11.89 11.89 -24.38
C ALA A 244 -10.90 11.82 -25.54
N VAL A 245 -10.92 12.83 -26.38
CA VAL A 245 -9.84 13.10 -27.35
C VAL A 245 -8.59 13.37 -26.51
N MET A 246 -7.60 12.50 -26.62
CA MET A 246 -6.28 12.78 -26.05
C MET A 246 -5.88 14.21 -26.46
N PRO A 247 -5.49 15.09 -25.53
CA PRO A 247 -4.98 16.40 -25.91
C PRO A 247 -3.85 16.20 -26.90
N ALA A 248 -3.85 16.99 -27.97
CA ALA A 248 -2.77 16.97 -28.95
C ALA A 248 -1.44 17.13 -28.23
N PRO A 249 -0.35 16.48 -28.69
CA PRO A 249 0.98 16.70 -28.15
C PRO A 249 1.24 18.20 -28.13
N SER A 250 1.78 18.72 -27.01
CA SER A 250 2.19 20.11 -26.92
C SER A 250 3.10 20.44 -28.12
N ASP A 251 3.03 21.66 -28.69
CA ASP A 251 3.89 22.14 -29.78
C ASP A 251 5.39 22.20 -29.44
N GLU A 252 5.75 21.72 -28.25
CA GLU A 252 7.13 21.62 -27.77
C GLU A 252 7.92 20.59 -28.58
N SER A 253 9.09 20.98 -29.06
CA SER A 253 9.95 20.05 -29.83
C SER A 253 10.39 18.87 -28.94
N PRO A 254 10.70 17.70 -29.57
CA PRO A 254 11.19 16.54 -28.80
C PRO A 254 12.42 16.86 -27.96
N GLU A 255 13.33 17.70 -28.46
CA GLU A 255 14.58 18.10 -27.78
C GLU A 255 14.28 19.00 -26.57
N ALA A 256 13.36 19.97 -26.71
CA ALA A 256 12.96 20.86 -25.66
C ALA A 256 12.26 20.08 -24.53
N ARG A 257 11.41 19.12 -24.88
CA ARG A 257 10.75 18.22 -23.94
C ARG A 257 11.75 17.34 -23.19
N GLU A 258 12.73 16.77 -23.88
CA GLU A 258 13.80 15.98 -23.27
C GLU A 258 14.63 16.79 -22.28
N ALA A 259 15.00 18.04 -22.66
CA ALA A 259 15.73 18.95 -21.79
C ALA A 259 14.93 19.29 -20.52
N ARG A 260 13.63 19.54 -20.65
CA ARG A 260 12.72 19.79 -19.53
C ARG A 260 12.62 18.59 -18.59
N TYR A 261 12.43 17.38 -19.09
CA TYR A 261 12.35 16.17 -18.26
C TYR A 261 13.67 15.88 -17.56
N ARG A 262 14.80 16.14 -18.19
CA ARG A 262 16.12 16.00 -17.57
C ARG A 262 16.27 16.97 -16.40
N SER A 263 15.94 18.24 -16.61
CA SER A 263 15.94 19.25 -15.55
C SER A 263 15.02 18.91 -14.39
N MET A 264 13.83 18.42 -14.68
CA MET A 264 12.87 17.98 -13.64
C MET A 264 13.41 16.80 -12.83
N ARG A 265 13.99 15.80 -13.49
CA ARG A 265 14.62 14.66 -12.83
C ARG A 265 15.77 15.08 -11.93
N ASP A 266 16.66 15.96 -12.43
CA ASP A 266 17.83 16.44 -11.69
C ASP A 266 17.41 17.31 -10.48
N ALA A 267 16.24 17.94 -10.54
CA ALA A 267 15.62 18.68 -9.45
C ALA A 267 14.77 17.78 -8.51
N GLY A 268 14.68 16.47 -8.74
CA GLY A 268 13.86 15.55 -7.94
C GLY A 268 12.34 15.76 -8.12
N ILE A 269 11.90 16.43 -9.18
CA ILE A 269 10.49 16.72 -9.44
C ILE A 269 9.81 15.51 -10.06
N THR A 270 8.69 15.11 -9.50
CA THR A 270 7.85 14.01 -10.02
C THR A 270 6.82 14.57 -10.99
N LEU A 271 6.67 13.95 -12.16
CA LEU A 271 5.58 14.24 -13.10
C LEU A 271 4.24 13.88 -12.44
N VAL A 272 3.38 14.86 -12.24
CA VAL A 272 2.06 14.69 -11.60
C VAL A 272 0.96 14.54 -12.65
N ASP A 273 1.10 15.23 -13.79
CA ASP A 273 0.14 15.18 -14.89
C ASP A 273 0.21 13.85 -15.65
N ASP A 274 -0.93 13.18 -15.79
CA ASP A 274 -1.00 11.85 -16.41
C ASP A 274 -0.73 11.87 -17.92
N VAL A 275 -1.05 12.98 -18.59
CA VAL A 275 -0.76 13.16 -20.02
C VAL A 275 0.73 13.32 -20.24
N GLU A 276 1.40 14.11 -19.41
CA GLU A 276 2.86 14.23 -19.43
C GLU A 276 3.56 12.92 -19.10
N ARG A 277 3.05 12.17 -18.11
CA ARG A 277 3.53 10.82 -17.77
C ARG A 277 3.42 9.87 -18.97
N LEU A 278 2.27 9.90 -19.66
CA LEU A 278 2.07 9.07 -20.85
C LEU A 278 3.02 9.48 -21.98
N ALA A 279 3.13 10.76 -22.27
CA ALA A 279 4.06 11.29 -23.27
C ALA A 279 5.51 10.94 -22.94
N TYR A 280 5.92 11.03 -21.66
CA TYR A 280 7.24 10.60 -21.20
C TYR A 280 7.48 9.12 -21.47
N LYS A 281 6.50 8.25 -21.16
CA LYS A 281 6.60 6.80 -21.40
C LYS A 281 6.68 6.47 -22.89
N GLN A 282 5.89 7.14 -23.73
CA GLN A 282 5.89 6.94 -25.18
C GLN A 282 7.19 7.40 -25.85
N ALA A 283 7.86 8.40 -25.29
CA ALA A 283 9.14 8.90 -25.80
C ALA A 283 10.33 7.95 -25.57
N GLY A 284 10.12 6.84 -24.81
CA GLY A 284 11.15 5.81 -24.63
C GLY A 284 12.39 6.30 -23.88
N HIS A 285 12.23 7.19 -22.89
CA HIS A 285 13.38 7.75 -22.13
C HIS A 285 14.16 6.72 -21.30
N ASN A 286 13.62 5.54 -21.12
CA ASN A 286 14.26 4.41 -20.46
C ASN A 286 15.17 3.59 -21.39
N LEU A 287 15.20 3.91 -22.68
CA LEU A 287 16.07 3.25 -23.65
C LEU A 287 17.43 3.97 -23.75
N ARG A 288 18.47 3.19 -24.02
CA ARG A 288 19.82 3.68 -24.24
C ARG A 288 19.99 4.21 -25.67
N LYS A 289 19.60 5.45 -25.92
CA LYS A 289 19.70 6.10 -27.25
C LYS A 289 21.14 6.36 -27.68
N ASP A 290 22.07 6.46 -26.74
CA ASP A 290 23.50 6.58 -27.00
C ASP A 290 24.11 5.34 -27.67
N LEU A 291 23.36 4.25 -27.77
CA LEU A 291 23.75 2.99 -28.42
C LEU A 291 23.15 2.80 -29.80
N ASP A 292 22.37 3.73 -30.31
CA ASP A 292 21.66 3.58 -31.59
C ASP A 292 22.58 3.38 -32.80
N SER A 293 23.81 3.87 -32.76
CA SER A 293 24.80 3.71 -33.81
C SER A 293 25.59 2.41 -33.77
N LEU A 294 25.43 1.59 -32.71
CA LEU A 294 26.18 0.34 -32.56
C LEU A 294 25.49 -0.83 -33.27
N PRO A 295 26.27 -1.80 -33.79
CA PRO A 295 25.71 -3.00 -34.41
C PRO A 295 24.79 -3.76 -33.44
N ARG A 296 23.67 -4.25 -33.98
CA ARG A 296 22.67 -5.00 -33.23
C ARG A 296 22.68 -6.48 -33.63
N ILE A 297 22.54 -7.34 -32.65
CA ILE A 297 22.35 -8.79 -32.86
C ILE A 297 20.86 -9.06 -32.60
N GLY A 298 20.10 -9.29 -33.66
CA GLY A 298 18.69 -9.66 -33.58
C GLY A 298 18.51 -11.01 -32.89
N LEU A 299 17.48 -11.13 -32.05
CA LEU A 299 17.11 -12.36 -31.39
C LEU A 299 15.82 -12.92 -32.01
N ALA A 300 15.75 -14.25 -32.14
CA ALA A 300 14.55 -14.90 -32.64
C ALA A 300 13.36 -14.69 -31.70
N THR A 301 12.15 -14.63 -32.25
CA THR A 301 10.91 -14.49 -31.49
C THR A 301 10.13 -15.80 -31.53
N GLU A 302 9.77 -16.32 -30.36
CA GLU A 302 8.86 -17.45 -30.28
C GLU A 302 7.40 -17.02 -30.17
N ASP A 303 6.51 -17.96 -30.50
CA ASP A 303 5.06 -17.81 -30.35
C ASP A 303 4.67 -17.61 -28.88
N GLU A 304 3.70 -16.75 -28.65
CA GLU A 304 3.24 -16.30 -27.33
C GLU A 304 2.72 -17.43 -26.44
N ALA A 305 2.11 -18.46 -27.04
CA ALA A 305 1.58 -19.64 -26.32
C ALA A 305 2.69 -20.48 -25.66
N THR A 306 3.85 -20.60 -26.29
CA THR A 306 5.00 -21.35 -25.77
C THR A 306 5.62 -20.65 -24.56
N SER A 307 5.70 -19.34 -24.58
CA SER A 307 6.24 -18.53 -23.47
C SER A 307 5.41 -18.64 -22.21
N LEU A 308 4.07 -18.60 -22.30
CA LEU A 308 3.17 -18.71 -21.14
C LEU A 308 3.30 -20.07 -20.43
N SER A 309 3.53 -21.16 -21.17
CA SER A 309 3.71 -22.49 -20.58
C SER A 309 5.00 -22.61 -19.76
N LEU A 310 6.04 -21.84 -20.08
CA LEU A 310 7.31 -21.81 -19.35
C LEU A 310 7.18 -21.10 -17.99
N PHE A 311 6.38 -20.04 -17.91
CA PHE A 311 6.15 -19.31 -16.65
C PHE A 311 5.40 -20.17 -15.62
N SER A 312 4.46 -21.01 -16.04
CA SER A 312 3.68 -21.88 -15.15
C SER A 312 4.50 -23.02 -14.54
N ARG A 313 5.64 -23.35 -15.13
CA ARG A 313 6.55 -24.44 -14.70
C ARG A 313 7.83 -23.93 -14.02
N ARG A 314 7.91 -22.67 -13.64
CA ARG A 314 9.12 -22.08 -13.07
C ARG A 314 9.53 -22.78 -11.77
N ILE A 315 10.72 -23.35 -11.76
CA ILE A 315 11.39 -23.91 -10.59
C ILE A 315 12.70 -23.16 -10.40
N SER A 316 12.97 -22.67 -9.19
CA SER A 316 14.27 -22.09 -8.87
C SER A 316 15.32 -23.20 -8.74
N SER A 317 16.31 -23.21 -9.62
CA SER A 317 17.46 -24.12 -9.56
C SER A 317 18.74 -23.32 -9.32
N ARG A 318 19.62 -23.87 -8.49
CA ARG A 318 20.96 -23.34 -8.22
C ARG A 318 22.07 -24.23 -8.75
N ARG A 319 21.71 -25.24 -9.56
CA ARG A 319 22.66 -26.12 -10.23
C ARG A 319 22.81 -25.65 -11.68
N PHE A 320 24.00 -25.23 -12.04
CA PHE A 320 24.34 -24.76 -13.38
C PHE A 320 25.20 -25.80 -14.06
N THR A 321 25.03 -25.95 -15.37
CA THR A 321 25.88 -26.84 -16.19
C THR A 321 27.07 -26.04 -16.75
N GLU A 322 28.20 -26.71 -16.90
CA GLU A 322 29.38 -26.13 -17.60
C GLU A 322 29.26 -26.18 -19.13
N ALA A 323 28.32 -26.94 -19.66
CA ALA A 323 28.11 -27.06 -21.09
C ALA A 323 27.62 -25.73 -21.67
N PRO A 324 28.08 -25.35 -22.88
CA PRO A 324 27.57 -24.16 -23.57
C PRO A 324 26.06 -24.26 -23.78
N MET A 325 25.37 -23.14 -23.60
CA MET A 325 23.95 -23.03 -23.88
C MET A 325 23.74 -22.85 -25.39
N GLU A 326 22.75 -23.53 -25.95
CA GLU A 326 22.33 -23.28 -27.33
C GLU A 326 21.76 -21.86 -27.46
N ARG A 327 22.05 -21.20 -28.57
CA ARG A 327 21.64 -19.82 -28.82
C ARG A 327 20.12 -19.66 -28.73
N GLU A 328 19.35 -20.58 -29.28
CA GLU A 328 17.89 -20.57 -29.22
C GLU A 328 17.36 -20.60 -27.77
N ALA A 329 17.98 -21.38 -26.88
CA ALA A 329 17.61 -21.43 -25.49
C ALA A 329 17.88 -20.10 -24.75
N PHE A 330 18.99 -19.44 -25.10
CA PHE A 330 19.34 -18.13 -24.60
C PHE A 330 18.38 -17.04 -25.11
N GLU A 331 18.02 -17.08 -26.38
CA GLU A 331 17.04 -16.15 -26.99
C GLU A 331 15.66 -16.30 -26.36
N ARG A 332 15.21 -17.54 -26.08
CA ARG A 332 13.98 -17.79 -25.31
C ARG A 332 14.02 -17.17 -23.93
N LEU A 333 15.13 -17.31 -23.22
CA LEU A 333 15.30 -16.69 -21.91
C LEU A 333 15.15 -15.16 -21.97
N LEU A 334 15.81 -14.52 -22.93
CA LEU A 334 15.71 -13.07 -23.14
C LEU A 334 14.34 -12.63 -23.64
N GLY A 335 13.63 -13.48 -24.37
CA GLY A 335 12.26 -13.24 -24.79
C GLY A 335 11.29 -12.96 -23.65
N CYS A 336 11.61 -13.43 -22.42
CA CYS A 336 10.88 -13.09 -21.20
C CYS A 336 10.98 -11.62 -20.80
N LEU A 337 11.95 -10.88 -21.36
CA LEU A 337 12.19 -9.47 -21.09
C LEU A 337 11.69 -8.55 -22.20
N ARG A 338 11.17 -9.14 -23.27
CA ARG A 338 10.70 -8.42 -24.45
C ARG A 338 9.55 -7.46 -24.13
N GLY A 339 9.56 -6.30 -24.81
CA GLY A 339 8.42 -5.42 -24.90
C GLY A 339 7.31 -6.04 -25.77
N LEU A 340 6.07 -5.89 -25.34
CA LEU A 340 4.87 -6.34 -26.05
C LEU A 340 4.11 -5.12 -26.54
N ASP A 341 3.91 -5.06 -27.87
CA ASP A 341 2.99 -4.10 -28.47
C ASP A 341 1.58 -4.71 -28.44
N ILE A 342 0.76 -4.22 -27.53
CA ILE A 342 -0.60 -4.71 -27.36
C ILE A 342 -1.55 -3.70 -28.04
N PRO A 343 -2.32 -4.11 -29.06
CA PRO A 343 -3.28 -3.24 -29.70
C PRO A 343 -4.19 -2.57 -28.66
N GLN A 344 -4.43 -1.28 -28.81
CA GLN A 344 -5.25 -0.42 -27.93
C GLN A 344 -4.55 0.05 -26.63
N TRP A 345 -3.30 -0.33 -26.35
CA TRP A 345 -2.55 0.21 -25.24
C TRP A 345 -1.61 1.33 -25.72
N PRO A 346 -1.59 2.47 -25.02
CA PRO A 346 -0.83 3.65 -25.47
C PRO A 346 0.69 3.53 -25.30
N VAL A 347 1.16 2.52 -24.58
CA VAL A 347 2.58 2.26 -24.31
C VAL A 347 2.90 0.79 -24.41
N VAL A 348 4.12 0.45 -24.83
CA VAL A 348 4.62 -0.93 -24.86
C VAL A 348 4.67 -1.49 -23.45
N ARG A 349 4.14 -2.69 -23.25
CA ARG A 349 4.22 -3.43 -22.00
C ARG A 349 5.39 -4.40 -22.06
N HIS A 350 6.08 -4.58 -20.93
CA HIS A 350 7.10 -5.59 -20.79
C HIS A 350 6.56 -6.77 -19.94
N ARG A 351 7.12 -7.96 -20.13
CA ARG A 351 6.73 -9.17 -19.41
C ARG A 351 7.22 -9.21 -17.96
N TYR A 352 7.97 -8.22 -17.51
CA TYR A 352 8.44 -8.08 -16.13
C TYR A 352 7.76 -6.89 -15.42
N GLY A 353 7.73 -6.94 -14.10
CA GLY A 353 7.09 -5.90 -13.29
C GLY A 353 7.81 -4.56 -13.35
N SER A 354 7.07 -3.48 -13.30
CA SER A 354 7.60 -2.13 -13.26
C SER A 354 6.73 -1.23 -12.39
N ALA A 355 7.36 -0.37 -11.60
CA ALA A 355 6.66 0.65 -10.83
C ALA A 355 6.07 1.69 -11.80
N GLY A 356 4.74 1.77 -11.84
CA GLY A 356 4.02 2.74 -12.66
C GLY A 356 4.25 2.62 -14.16
N TRP A 357 4.65 1.44 -14.66
CA TRP A 357 4.90 1.14 -16.09
C TRP A 357 6.02 1.97 -16.72
N THR A 358 6.93 2.52 -15.93
CA THR A 358 8.06 3.29 -16.44
C THR A 358 9.18 2.43 -16.99
N TYR A 359 9.22 1.13 -16.59
CA TYR A 359 10.25 0.17 -17.04
C TYR A 359 11.67 0.76 -16.98
N ALA A 360 11.98 1.43 -15.89
CA ALA A 360 13.24 2.12 -15.67
C ALA A 360 14.46 1.17 -15.57
N VAL A 361 14.20 -0.14 -15.45
CA VAL A 361 15.26 -1.13 -15.34
C VAL A 361 15.83 -1.43 -16.72
N GLN A 362 17.11 -1.13 -16.90
CA GLN A 362 17.88 -1.52 -18.09
C GLN A 362 18.51 -2.89 -17.83
N VAL A 363 18.43 -3.78 -18.80
CA VAL A 363 18.97 -5.13 -18.70
C VAL A 363 20.30 -5.23 -19.42
N TYR A 364 21.32 -5.64 -18.69
CA TYR A 364 22.62 -5.97 -19.23
C TYR A 364 22.91 -7.45 -19.03
N VAL A 365 23.47 -8.08 -20.06
CA VAL A 365 23.80 -9.50 -20.03
C VAL A 365 25.30 -9.64 -20.20
N LEU A 366 25.94 -10.28 -19.22
CA LEU A 366 27.34 -10.65 -19.29
C LEU A 366 27.45 -12.09 -19.78
N VAL A 367 28.02 -12.26 -20.96
CA VAL A 367 28.26 -13.55 -21.60
C VAL A 367 29.74 -13.89 -21.49
N ARG A 368 30.07 -14.97 -20.79
CA ARG A 368 31.46 -15.48 -20.78
C ARG A 368 31.81 -16.10 -22.15
N PRO A 369 33.09 -16.01 -22.57
CA PRO A 369 33.53 -16.63 -23.82
C PRO A 369 33.17 -18.13 -23.87
N GLY A 370 32.60 -18.55 -24.99
CA GLY A 370 32.24 -19.95 -25.25
C GLY A 370 31.03 -20.49 -24.46
N ARG A 371 30.32 -19.68 -23.68
CA ARG A 371 29.17 -20.14 -22.88
C ARG A 371 27.85 -20.14 -23.65
N ILE A 372 27.74 -19.38 -24.70
CA ILE A 372 26.59 -19.36 -25.61
C ILE A 372 27.10 -19.68 -27.00
N ARG A 373 26.54 -20.69 -27.68
CA ARG A 373 26.91 -21.00 -29.04
C ARG A 373 26.58 -19.84 -29.99
N GLU A 374 27.47 -19.59 -30.94
CA GLU A 374 27.30 -18.55 -31.94
C GLU A 374 27.12 -17.10 -31.37
N LEU A 375 27.54 -16.88 -30.12
CA LEU A 375 27.58 -15.57 -29.51
C LEU A 375 28.92 -15.36 -28.80
N ASP A 376 29.61 -14.32 -29.17
CA ASP A 376 30.90 -13.95 -28.56
C ASP A 376 30.70 -13.56 -27.08
N GLY A 377 31.78 -13.80 -26.31
CA GLY A 377 31.81 -13.29 -24.92
C GLY A 377 31.79 -11.76 -24.92
N GLY A 378 31.09 -11.18 -23.95
CA GLY A 378 30.99 -9.73 -23.85
C GLY A 378 29.91 -9.26 -22.89
N CYS A 379 29.90 -7.96 -22.65
CA CYS A 379 28.82 -7.29 -21.95
C CYS A 379 27.85 -6.67 -22.98
N TYR A 380 26.60 -7.05 -22.92
CA TYR A 380 25.57 -6.66 -23.85
C TYR A 380 24.46 -5.89 -23.14
N TYR A 381 23.97 -4.82 -23.75
CA TYR A 381 22.68 -4.21 -23.40
C TYR A 381 21.58 -4.92 -24.16
N TYR A 382 20.53 -5.35 -23.48
CA TYR A 382 19.34 -5.90 -24.10
C TYR A 382 18.36 -4.77 -24.46
N HIS A 383 18.07 -4.61 -25.75
CA HIS A 383 17.12 -3.64 -26.28
C HIS A 383 15.71 -4.29 -26.35
N PRO A 384 14.79 -3.98 -25.42
CA PRO A 384 13.56 -4.76 -25.26
C PRO A 384 12.52 -4.55 -26.37
N LEU A 385 12.54 -3.41 -27.06
CA LEU A 385 11.61 -3.12 -28.15
C LEU A 385 12.05 -3.78 -29.45
N GLU A 386 13.35 -3.77 -29.75
CA GLU A 386 13.91 -4.38 -30.95
C GLU A 386 14.21 -5.87 -30.77
N ASN A 387 14.06 -6.39 -29.56
CA ASN A 387 14.46 -7.74 -29.18
C ASN A 387 15.89 -8.04 -29.67
N ALA A 388 16.84 -7.22 -29.28
CA ALA A 388 18.20 -7.25 -29.78
C ALA A 388 19.24 -7.06 -28.66
N LEU A 389 20.45 -7.57 -28.89
CA LEU A 389 21.61 -7.33 -28.05
C LEU A 389 22.53 -6.30 -28.69
N VAL A 390 22.95 -5.33 -27.90
CA VAL A 390 23.92 -4.30 -28.29
C VAL A 390 25.20 -4.53 -27.49
N ARG A 391 26.29 -4.87 -28.14
CA ARG A 391 27.57 -5.11 -27.47
C ARG A 391 28.14 -3.82 -26.92
N ARG A 392 28.53 -3.82 -25.66
CA ARG A 392 29.05 -2.66 -24.91
C ARG A 392 30.54 -2.76 -24.64
N ALA A 393 31.02 -3.94 -24.28
CA ALA A 393 32.39 -4.19 -23.91
C ALA A 393 32.72 -5.67 -24.07
N ASP A 394 34.01 -5.99 -24.01
CA ASP A 394 34.48 -7.38 -23.86
C ASP A 394 34.09 -7.94 -22.51
N ALA A 395 34.02 -9.28 -22.40
CA ALA A 395 33.84 -9.95 -21.13
C ALA A 395 35.06 -9.67 -20.24
N PRO A 396 34.88 -9.30 -18.97
CA PRO A 396 35.99 -9.17 -18.04
C PRO A 396 36.65 -10.56 -17.83
N GLU A 397 37.96 -10.60 -17.66
CA GLU A 397 38.72 -11.83 -17.40
C GLU A 397 38.24 -12.53 -16.11
N ASP A 398 37.92 -11.74 -15.10
CA ASP A 398 37.37 -12.21 -13.84
C ASP A 398 35.97 -11.60 -13.61
N THR A 399 34.94 -12.43 -13.75
CA THR A 399 33.54 -12.03 -13.52
C THR A 399 33.20 -11.77 -12.05
N ALA A 400 33.98 -12.31 -11.11
CA ALA A 400 33.76 -12.07 -9.68
C ALA A 400 34.00 -10.60 -9.30
N THR A 401 34.82 -9.88 -10.06
CA THR A 401 35.06 -8.44 -9.84
C THR A 401 33.86 -7.54 -10.17
N VAL A 402 32.95 -8.05 -11.00
CA VAL A 402 31.74 -7.30 -11.41
C VAL A 402 30.62 -7.38 -10.37
N PHE A 403 30.64 -8.41 -9.54
CA PHE A 403 29.59 -8.69 -8.54
C PHE A 403 30.18 -8.75 -7.13
N PRO A 404 30.23 -7.64 -6.41
CA PRO A 404 30.80 -7.61 -5.06
C PRO A 404 29.96 -8.36 -4.02
N GLY A 405 30.60 -8.88 -2.97
CA GLY A 405 29.97 -9.48 -1.80
C GLY A 405 29.45 -10.90 -2.04
N HIS A 406 28.36 -11.24 -1.36
CA HIS A 406 27.75 -12.59 -1.37
C HIS A 406 27.27 -13.10 -2.75
N ASN A 407 27.22 -12.25 -3.75
CA ASN A 407 26.87 -12.64 -5.11
C ASN A 407 28.08 -13.14 -5.93
N ALA A 408 29.30 -12.88 -5.49
CA ALA A 408 30.50 -13.33 -6.20
C ALA A 408 30.56 -14.87 -6.34
N ASP A 409 30.16 -15.60 -5.31
CA ASP A 409 30.16 -17.08 -5.31
C ASP A 409 29.13 -17.66 -6.30
N ILE A 410 28.01 -16.96 -6.54
CA ILE A 410 26.98 -17.40 -7.49
C ILE A 410 27.48 -17.29 -8.93
N PHE A 411 28.33 -16.31 -9.21
CA PHE A 411 28.81 -16.01 -10.56
C PHE A 411 30.23 -16.52 -10.82
N SER A 412 30.85 -17.20 -9.88
CA SER A 412 32.19 -17.84 -10.06
C SER A 412 32.12 -19.17 -10.82
N HIS A 413 30.94 -19.72 -11.03
CA HIS A 413 30.72 -21.02 -11.73
C HIS A 413 30.20 -20.86 -13.18
#